data_4ad832c2d5bab295f396c6fd452802e4
#
_entry.id   4ad832c2d5bab295f396c6fd452802e4
#
_cell.length_a   1.000
_cell.length_b   1.000
_cell.length_c   1.000
_cell.angle_alpha   90.00
_cell.angle_beta   90.00
_cell.angle_gamma   90.00
#
_symmetry.space_group_name_H-M   'P 1'
#
loop_
_entity.id
_entity.type
_entity.pdbx_description
1 polymer ?
#
loop_
_entity_poly.entity_id
_entity_poly.type
_entity_poly.pdbx_seq_one_letter_code
_entity_poly.pdbx_strand_id
1 'polypeptide(L)'
;CICRGHQVLNVALGGTLHQHVPDLVGHNDHQRKTGSFSEREVSVKPGTKTAAIFGDQPRVACSHHQAVDRLGEGLLASAWSREGEGIAPVLEAMERPASSFCVSVQWHPEHDGDLRPFAALADAARTYASSRG
;
A
#
# COMPACT_ATOMS: atom_id res chain seq x y z
N CYS A 1 5.66 -1.57 5.56
CA CYS A 1 4.40 -1.82 6.27
C CYS A 1 3.42 -2.53 5.34
N ILE A 2 2.67 -3.52 5.87
CA ILE A 2 1.73 -4.33 5.08
C ILE A 2 0.35 -4.28 5.76
N CYS A 3 -0.72 -4.06 5.00
CA CYS A 3 -2.13 -4.08 5.37
C CYS A 3 -2.43 -3.30 6.68
N ARG A 4 -2.59 -3.97 7.80
CA ARG A 4 -2.81 -3.31 9.10
C ARG A 4 -1.65 -2.37 9.45
N GLY A 5 -0.40 -2.74 9.15
CA GLY A 5 0.76 -1.88 9.34
C GLY A 5 0.71 -0.59 8.51
N HIS A 6 0.19 -0.67 7.28
CA HIS A 6 -0.07 0.49 6.42
C HIS A 6 -1.07 1.46 7.09
N GLN A 7 -2.17 0.97 7.61
CA GLN A 7 -3.17 1.77 8.30
C GLN A 7 -2.62 2.38 9.62
N VAL A 8 -1.89 1.60 10.40
CA VAL A 8 -1.26 2.05 11.65
C VAL A 8 -0.25 3.17 11.39
N LEU A 9 0.60 3.03 10.36
CA LEU A 9 1.56 4.07 9.96
C LEU A 9 0.84 5.38 9.64
N ASN A 10 -0.25 5.33 8.88
CA ASN A 10 -1.01 6.51 8.53
C ASN A 10 -1.60 7.22 9.75
N VAL A 11 -2.24 6.47 10.64
CA VAL A 11 -2.86 7.02 11.87
C VAL A 11 -1.80 7.55 12.83
N ALA A 12 -0.68 6.86 12.99
CA ALA A 12 0.44 7.31 13.84
C ALA A 12 1.03 8.66 13.40
N LEU A 13 0.91 8.99 12.11
CA LEU A 13 1.33 10.28 11.54
C LEU A 13 0.17 11.28 11.39
N GLY A 14 -0.95 11.04 12.05
CA GLY A 14 -2.09 11.96 12.10
C GLY A 14 -3.09 11.84 10.96
N GLY A 15 -3.01 10.79 10.16
CA GLY A 15 -3.97 10.47 9.10
C GLY A 15 -5.26 9.84 9.62
N THR A 16 -6.24 9.64 8.74
CA THR A 16 -7.52 9.02 9.04
C THR A 16 -7.80 7.82 8.14
N LEU A 17 -8.79 7.01 8.52
CA LEU A 17 -9.20 5.81 7.79
C LEU A 17 -10.68 5.89 7.38
N HIS A 18 -10.99 5.44 6.17
CA HIS A 18 -12.32 4.96 5.82
C HIS A 18 -12.60 3.68 6.60
N GLN A 19 -13.68 3.65 7.35
CA GLN A 19 -14.00 2.52 8.22
C GLN A 19 -14.60 1.33 7.47
N HIS A 20 -15.21 1.59 6.30
CA HIS A 20 -15.85 0.55 5.50
C HIS A 20 -15.75 0.88 4.01
N VAL A 21 -14.79 0.28 3.33
CA VAL A 21 -14.52 0.51 1.89
C VAL A 21 -15.74 0.23 1.00
N PRO A 22 -16.57 -0.81 1.25
CA PRO A 22 -17.78 -1.04 0.46
C PRO A 22 -18.74 0.16 0.38
N ASP A 23 -18.82 0.99 1.40
CA ASP A 23 -19.65 2.21 1.35
C ASP A 23 -19.09 3.26 0.37
N LEU A 24 -17.78 3.22 0.12
CA LEU A 24 -17.09 4.13 -0.76
C LEU A 24 -17.15 3.67 -2.24
N VAL A 25 -16.95 2.38 -2.48
CA VAL A 25 -16.82 1.83 -3.84
C VAL A 25 -18.06 1.09 -4.34
N GLY A 26 -19.02 0.77 -3.48
CA GLY A 26 -20.26 0.11 -3.83
C GLY A 26 -20.15 -1.41 -4.05
N HIS A 27 -19.02 -2.03 -3.72
CA HIS A 27 -18.79 -3.47 -3.84
C HIS A 27 -17.82 -4.01 -2.79
N ASN A 28 -17.70 -5.34 -2.67
CA ASN A 28 -16.88 -6.02 -1.67
C ASN A 28 -15.56 -6.59 -2.24
N ASP A 29 -15.12 -6.13 -3.40
CA ASP A 29 -13.98 -6.76 -4.10
C ASP A 29 -12.62 -6.59 -3.41
N HIS A 30 -12.49 -5.67 -2.45
CA HIS A 30 -11.29 -5.56 -1.60
C HIS A 30 -11.26 -6.61 -0.49
N GLN A 31 -12.42 -7.14 -0.09
CA GLN A 31 -12.55 -8.28 0.83
C GLN A 31 -13.94 -8.90 0.66
N ARG A 32 -14.09 -9.85 -0.26
CA ARG A 32 -15.38 -10.52 -0.54
C ARG A 32 -15.89 -11.30 0.65
N LYS A 33 -14.98 -11.85 1.45
CA LYS A 33 -15.26 -12.62 2.65
C LYS A 33 -14.10 -12.47 3.62
N THR A 34 -14.36 -12.42 4.91
CA THR A 34 -13.31 -12.40 5.95
C THR A 34 -12.35 -13.58 5.76
N GLY A 35 -11.06 -13.30 5.75
CA GLY A 35 -10.00 -14.29 5.54
C GLY A 35 -9.81 -14.75 4.09
N SER A 36 -10.53 -14.17 3.12
CA SER A 36 -10.29 -14.41 1.69
C SER A 36 -9.46 -13.29 1.07
N PHE A 37 -8.76 -13.64 -0.02
CA PHE A 37 -8.02 -12.70 -0.84
C PHE A 37 -8.70 -12.52 -2.18
N SER A 38 -8.66 -11.30 -2.69
CA SER A 38 -9.16 -10.94 -4.02
C SER A 38 -8.03 -10.33 -4.83
N GLU A 39 -7.89 -10.75 -6.09
CA GLU A 39 -6.93 -10.13 -6.99
C GLU A 39 -7.46 -8.76 -7.45
N ARG A 40 -6.62 -7.73 -7.33
CA ARG A 40 -6.93 -6.36 -7.76
C ARG A 40 -5.79 -5.80 -8.60
N GLU A 41 -6.12 -4.98 -9.59
CA GLU A 41 -5.15 -4.14 -10.27
C GLU A 41 -4.99 -2.82 -9.51
N VAL A 42 -3.75 -2.36 -9.37
CA VAL A 42 -3.44 -1.04 -8.82
C VAL A 42 -2.64 -0.22 -9.83
N SER A 43 -2.85 1.08 -9.82
CA SER A 43 -2.07 2.04 -10.61
C SER A 43 -1.04 2.71 -9.69
N VAL A 44 0.24 2.59 -10.04
CA VAL A 44 1.35 3.10 -9.23
C VAL A 44 1.86 4.40 -9.83
N LYS A 45 2.13 5.38 -8.99
CA LYS A 45 2.67 6.69 -9.38
C LYS A 45 4.12 6.52 -9.85
N PRO A 46 4.45 6.95 -11.09
CA PRO A 46 5.82 6.92 -11.59
C PRO A 46 6.79 7.70 -10.72
N GLY A 47 8.05 7.26 -10.67
CA GLY A 47 9.11 7.94 -9.93
C GLY A 47 9.09 7.72 -8.41
N THR A 48 8.25 6.82 -7.92
CA THR A 48 8.17 6.43 -6.50
C THR A 48 9.01 5.18 -6.23
N LYS A 49 9.38 4.95 -4.96
CA LYS A 49 9.98 3.68 -4.53
C LYS A 49 9.02 2.52 -4.76
N THR A 50 7.73 2.76 -4.58
CA THR A 50 6.67 1.80 -4.87
C THR A 50 6.71 1.35 -6.34
N ALA A 51 6.85 2.28 -7.30
CA ALA A 51 6.99 1.95 -8.71
C ALA A 51 8.28 1.18 -9.01
N ALA A 52 9.39 1.55 -8.37
CA ALA A 52 10.67 0.84 -8.53
C ALA A 52 10.60 -0.61 -8.05
N ILE A 53 9.78 -0.91 -7.04
CA ILE A 53 9.61 -2.25 -6.47
C ILE A 53 8.58 -3.08 -7.27
N PHE A 54 7.42 -2.51 -7.56
CA PHE A 54 6.26 -3.26 -8.05
C PHE A 54 5.93 -3.03 -9.54
N GLY A 55 6.52 -2.00 -10.18
CA GLY A 55 6.14 -1.56 -11.52
C GLY A 55 4.90 -0.67 -11.50
N ASP A 56 4.36 -0.37 -12.69
CA ASP A 56 3.33 0.66 -12.87
C ASP A 56 1.90 0.16 -12.59
N GLN A 57 1.63 -1.10 -12.90
CA GLN A 57 0.28 -1.70 -12.82
C GLN A 57 0.33 -3.15 -12.32
N PRO A 58 0.78 -3.41 -11.09
CA PRO A 58 0.81 -4.77 -10.57
C PRO A 58 -0.59 -5.28 -10.27
N ARG A 59 -0.76 -6.60 -10.37
CA ARG A 59 -1.87 -7.33 -9.79
C ARG A 59 -1.49 -7.77 -8.39
N VAL A 60 -2.37 -7.54 -7.42
CA VAL A 60 -2.07 -7.68 -6.01
C VAL A 60 -3.19 -8.41 -5.27
N ALA A 61 -2.82 -9.15 -4.21
CA ALA A 61 -3.78 -9.83 -3.36
C ALA A 61 -4.28 -8.91 -2.25
N CYS A 62 -5.55 -8.52 -2.31
CA CYS A 62 -6.21 -7.66 -1.33
C CYS A 62 -7.09 -8.46 -0.36
N SER A 63 -7.07 -8.07 0.90
CA SER A 63 -7.98 -8.57 1.94
C SER A 63 -8.14 -7.50 3.02
N HIS A 64 -8.90 -6.44 2.72
CA HIS A 64 -9.15 -5.35 3.66
C HIS A 64 -10.52 -4.72 3.43
N HIS A 65 -11.17 -4.25 4.49
CA HIS A 65 -12.44 -3.52 4.43
C HIS A 65 -12.31 -2.07 4.92
N GLN A 66 -11.15 -1.72 5.45
CA GLN A 66 -10.78 -0.36 5.81
C GLN A 66 -9.63 0.12 4.91
N ALA A 67 -9.50 1.41 4.72
CA ALA A 67 -8.45 2.01 3.89
C ALA A 67 -8.07 3.40 4.39
N VAL A 68 -6.95 3.91 3.92
CA VAL A 68 -6.53 5.28 4.20
C VAL A 68 -7.52 6.27 3.57
N ASP A 69 -7.96 7.25 4.35
CA ASP A 69 -8.78 8.39 3.92
C ASP A 69 -7.86 9.61 3.75
N ARG A 70 -7.51 10.29 4.82
CA ARG A 70 -6.57 11.41 4.80
C ARG A 70 -5.17 10.92 5.16
N LEU A 71 -4.19 11.30 4.35
CA LEU A 71 -2.78 10.98 4.61
C LEU A 71 -2.25 11.64 5.88
N GLY A 72 -1.43 10.89 6.60
CA GLY A 72 -0.62 11.39 7.70
C GLY A 72 0.51 12.30 7.22
N GLU A 73 1.09 13.04 8.15
CA GLU A 73 2.14 14.02 7.85
C GLU A 73 3.39 13.36 7.26
N GLY A 74 3.90 13.95 6.18
CA GLY A 74 5.11 13.51 5.50
C GLY A 74 4.97 12.23 4.68
N LEU A 75 3.74 11.69 4.55
CA LEU A 75 3.44 10.57 3.66
C LEU A 75 3.10 11.06 2.25
N LEU A 76 3.47 10.26 1.26
CA LEU A 76 3.14 10.45 -0.16
C LEU A 76 2.32 9.26 -0.64
N ALA A 77 1.14 9.52 -1.19
CA ALA A 77 0.35 8.50 -1.87
C ALA A 77 1.08 8.00 -3.12
N SER A 78 1.24 6.69 -3.27
CA SER A 78 2.04 6.11 -4.34
C SER A 78 1.30 5.06 -5.18
N ALA A 79 0.16 4.53 -4.75
CA ALA A 79 -0.67 3.65 -5.57
C ALA A 79 -2.15 3.71 -5.18
N TRP A 80 -3.01 3.46 -6.17
CA TRP A 80 -4.46 3.44 -6.01
C TRP A 80 -5.07 2.24 -6.72
N SER A 81 -6.16 1.72 -6.17
CA SER A 81 -6.96 0.69 -6.81
C SER A 81 -7.57 1.19 -8.13
N ARG A 82 -7.75 0.28 -9.07
CA ARG A 82 -8.50 0.54 -10.30
C ARG A 82 -9.94 0.10 -10.08
N GLU A 83 -10.80 1.09 -9.87
CA GLU A 83 -12.24 0.88 -9.71
C GLU A 83 -12.98 1.05 -11.05
N GLY A 84 -14.27 0.80 -11.05
CA GLY A 84 -15.13 1.05 -12.19
C GLY A 84 -15.28 2.54 -12.54
N GLU A 85 -15.86 2.83 -13.70
CA GLU A 85 -16.11 4.20 -14.13
C GLU A 85 -16.97 4.97 -13.11
N GLY A 86 -16.54 6.19 -12.77
CA GLY A 86 -17.24 7.05 -11.82
C GLY A 86 -17.03 6.69 -10.34
N ILE A 87 -16.25 5.66 -10.02
CA ILE A 87 -15.94 5.25 -8.66
C ILE A 87 -14.58 5.81 -8.26
N ALA A 88 -14.53 6.46 -7.08
CA ALA A 88 -13.28 6.98 -6.55
C ALA A 88 -12.30 5.84 -6.21
N PRO A 89 -11.02 5.96 -6.59
CA PRO A 89 -10.03 4.94 -6.27
C PRO A 89 -9.72 4.92 -4.78
N VAL A 90 -9.40 3.74 -4.27
CA VAL A 90 -8.93 3.53 -2.89
C VAL A 90 -7.40 3.64 -2.87
N LEU A 91 -6.84 4.30 -1.85
CA LEU A 91 -5.40 4.36 -1.66
C LEU A 91 -4.86 2.98 -1.27
N GLU A 92 -3.93 2.46 -2.06
CA GLU A 92 -3.38 1.12 -1.88
C GLU A 92 -1.89 1.11 -1.48
N ALA A 93 -1.16 2.20 -1.71
CA ALA A 93 0.21 2.33 -1.23
C ALA A 93 0.58 3.78 -0.93
N MET A 94 1.51 3.92 0.00
CA MET A 94 2.13 5.19 0.35
C MET A 94 3.58 4.98 0.76
N GLU A 95 4.37 6.03 0.69
CA GLU A 95 5.76 6.04 1.13
C GLU A 95 6.08 7.31 1.90
N ARG A 96 7.16 7.28 2.67
CA ARG A 96 7.68 8.46 3.37
C ARG A 96 9.00 8.89 2.73
N PRO A 97 8.98 9.91 1.84
CA PRO A 97 10.16 10.30 1.06
C PRO A 97 11.35 10.76 1.94
N ALA A 98 11.07 11.38 3.08
CA ALA A 98 12.10 11.84 4.03
C ALA A 98 12.84 10.69 4.75
N SER A 99 12.35 9.47 4.69
CA SER A 99 13.01 8.29 5.26
C SER A 99 13.95 7.66 4.23
N SER A 100 15.05 7.07 4.69
CA SER A 100 15.96 6.31 3.83
C SER A 100 15.21 5.18 3.09
N PHE A 101 14.35 4.47 3.80
CA PHE A 101 13.41 3.52 3.23
C PHE A 101 12.13 3.45 4.08
N CYS A 102 10.99 3.76 3.46
CA CYS A 102 9.68 3.53 4.06
C CYS A 102 8.66 3.39 2.93
N VAL A 103 8.27 2.17 2.64
CA VAL A 103 7.23 1.81 1.66
C VAL A 103 6.13 1.05 2.39
N SER A 104 4.91 1.34 2.06
CA SER A 104 3.73 0.84 2.77
C SER A 104 2.65 0.47 1.77
N VAL A 105 2.12 -0.74 1.88
CA VAL A 105 1.12 -1.28 0.96
C VAL A 105 -0.09 -1.81 1.72
N GLN A 106 -1.29 -1.61 1.15
CA GLN A 106 -2.53 -2.11 1.71
C GLN A 106 -2.75 -3.58 1.37
N TRP A 107 -2.24 -4.05 0.24
CA TRP A 107 -2.31 -5.46 -0.19
C TRP A 107 -1.32 -6.36 0.56
N HIS A 108 -1.35 -7.66 0.26
CA HIS A 108 -0.56 -8.69 0.91
C HIS A 108 0.45 -9.34 -0.06
N PRO A 109 1.65 -8.76 -0.26
CA PRO A 109 2.67 -9.36 -1.13
C PRO A 109 3.13 -10.73 -0.63
N GLU A 110 3.09 -10.97 0.68
CA GLU A 110 3.44 -12.25 1.29
C GLU A 110 2.49 -13.38 0.89
N HIS A 111 1.24 -13.07 0.59
CA HIS A 111 0.26 -14.08 0.16
C HIS A 111 0.59 -14.64 -1.22
N ASP A 112 1.01 -13.77 -2.14
CA ASP A 112 1.37 -14.17 -3.51
C ASP A 112 2.82 -14.63 -3.65
N GLY A 113 3.59 -14.62 -2.56
CA GLY A 113 5.02 -14.93 -2.57
C GLY A 113 5.85 -13.87 -3.33
N ASP A 114 5.38 -12.64 -3.40
CA ASP A 114 6.12 -11.53 -4.01
C ASP A 114 7.24 -11.07 -3.08
N LEU A 115 8.47 -11.49 -3.40
CA LEU A 115 9.65 -11.21 -2.59
C LEU A 115 10.26 -9.82 -2.85
N ARG A 116 9.81 -9.09 -3.86
CA ARG A 116 10.40 -7.80 -4.26
C ARG A 116 10.44 -6.76 -3.13
N PRO A 117 9.37 -6.52 -2.35
CA PRO A 117 9.41 -5.54 -1.26
C PRO A 117 10.35 -5.96 -0.12
N PHE A 118 10.46 -7.27 0.15
CA PHE A 118 11.36 -7.79 1.19
C PHE A 118 12.82 -7.68 0.77
N ALA A 119 13.13 -7.96 -0.50
CA ALA A 119 14.46 -7.76 -1.07
C ALA A 119 14.85 -6.27 -1.02
N ALA A 120 13.96 -5.37 -1.42
CA ALA A 120 14.20 -3.93 -1.36
C ALA A 120 14.45 -3.43 0.07
N LEU A 121 13.73 -3.94 1.06
CA LEU A 121 13.97 -3.63 2.46
C LEU A 121 15.34 -4.14 2.94
N ALA A 122 15.71 -5.37 2.57
CA ALA A 122 17.01 -5.95 2.92
C ALA A 122 18.17 -5.16 2.31
N ASP A 123 18.05 -4.71 1.07
CA ASP A 123 19.05 -3.88 0.39
C ASP A 123 19.18 -2.50 1.05
N ALA A 124 18.05 -1.87 1.39
CA ALA A 124 18.04 -0.62 2.13
C ALA A 124 18.69 -0.75 3.52
N ALA A 125 18.42 -1.86 4.22
CA ALA A 125 19.03 -2.13 5.51
C ALA A 125 20.55 -2.32 5.40
N ARG A 126 21.04 -3.03 4.38
CA ARG A 126 22.49 -3.18 4.11
C ARG A 126 23.15 -1.82 3.83
N THR A 127 22.52 -1.00 2.98
CA THR A 127 23.00 0.35 2.67
C THR A 127 23.08 1.22 3.92
N TYR A 128 22.05 1.17 4.75
CA TYR A 128 22.00 1.92 6.00
C TYR A 128 23.10 1.48 6.98
N ALA A 129 23.30 0.17 7.16
CA ALA A 129 24.36 -0.36 8.01
C ALA A 129 25.75 0.07 7.52
N SER A 130 26.02 0.02 6.22
CA SER A 130 27.30 0.43 5.63
C SER A 130 27.56 1.94 5.76
N SER A 131 26.54 2.78 5.81
CA SER A 131 26.68 4.24 5.98
C SER A 131 27.01 4.67 7.41
N ARG A 132 26.92 3.78 8.39
CA ARG A 132 27.18 4.05 9.82
C ARG A 132 28.49 3.45 10.34
N GLY A 133 29.19 2.70 9.54
CA GLY A 133 30.55 2.20 9.81
C GLY A 133 31.57 3.15 9.24
#